data_9a08dd8b3984c6853e076601dc79bfe7
#
_entry.id   9a08dd8b3984c6853e076601dc79bfe7
#
_cell.length_a   1.000
_cell.length_b   1.000
_cell.length_c   1.000
_cell.angle_alpha   90.00
_cell.angle_beta   90.00
_cell.angle_gamma   90.00
#
_symmetry.space_group_name_H-M   'P 1'
#
loop_
_entity.id
_entity.type
_entity.pdbx_description
1 polymer ?
#
loop_
_entity_poly.entity_id
_entity_poly.type
_entity_poly.pdbx_seq_one_letter_code
_entity_poly.pdbx_strand_id
1 'polypeptide(L)'
;MLRIIADSTCDISKEDARKMGIQIVPISVRFGDEEFLDGVEITHEEFYSRLAECDELPKTSQPSPDTFMKVFNEAVAAGDDVLGIFISSDLSGTYQSACLAALDVEEETGKKLYMVDSRSASIGTALLIREAVKLRDAGVNAADIAAACTEMSKYIKLTAVVGSLKYLKMGGRLSGAAAFAGTMLHITPVVSIEDGKVVVIGKTRGKKAAEKLMHDKLTKDGLSLTRDFMFGHINCSESLETFINKSLTYISDVNGNVCVSSIAVSYTHLRAHETELHL
;
A
#
# COMPACT_ATOMS: atom_id res chain seq x y z
N MET A 1 18.47 7.17 -17.06
CA MET A 1 18.17 7.45 -15.63
C MET A 1 17.48 6.22 -15.04
N LEU A 2 17.27 6.15 -13.69
CA LEU A 2 16.45 5.09 -13.11
C LEU A 2 14.99 5.54 -13.01
N ARG A 3 14.09 4.83 -13.69
CA ARG A 3 12.65 5.02 -13.61
C ARG A 3 12.05 4.06 -12.58
N ILE A 4 11.50 4.62 -11.51
CA ILE A 4 10.78 3.85 -10.51
C ILE A 4 9.30 3.82 -10.89
N ILE A 5 8.72 2.62 -10.94
CA ILE A 5 7.33 2.37 -11.35
C ILE A 5 6.62 1.65 -10.21
N ALA A 6 5.42 2.10 -9.88
CA ALA A 6 4.57 1.48 -8.85
C ALA A 6 3.12 1.38 -9.34
N ASP A 7 2.29 0.62 -8.66
CA ASP A 7 0.84 0.63 -8.88
C ASP A 7 0.14 1.62 -7.92
N SER A 8 -1.10 2.00 -8.26
CA SER A 8 -1.85 3.01 -7.51
C SER A 8 -2.20 2.60 -6.07
N THR A 9 -2.06 1.31 -5.72
CA THR A 9 -2.30 0.83 -4.36
C THR A 9 -1.23 1.28 -3.36
N CYS A 10 -0.17 1.95 -3.81
CA CYS A 10 0.85 2.53 -2.93
C CYS A 10 0.39 3.80 -2.20
N ASP A 11 -0.79 4.34 -2.54
CA ASP A 11 -1.35 5.54 -1.90
C ASP A 11 -0.46 6.78 -1.94
N ILE A 12 0.40 6.87 -2.96
CA ILE A 12 1.17 8.07 -3.25
C ILE A 12 0.35 8.98 -4.15
N SER A 13 0.13 10.23 -3.71
CA SER A 13 -0.62 11.20 -4.49
C SER A 13 0.04 11.50 -5.85
N LYS A 14 -0.75 11.91 -6.85
CA LYS A 14 -0.19 12.34 -8.16
C LYS A 14 0.84 13.45 -8.02
N GLU A 15 0.64 14.35 -7.07
CA GLU A 15 1.56 15.43 -6.79
C GLU A 15 2.88 14.92 -6.23
N ASP A 16 2.81 14.03 -5.22
CA ASP A 16 4.00 13.44 -4.63
C ASP A 16 4.73 12.51 -5.61
N ALA A 17 4.00 11.71 -6.40
CA ALA A 17 4.59 10.89 -7.45
C ALA A 17 5.40 11.74 -8.44
N ARG A 18 4.83 12.89 -8.84
CA ARG A 18 5.54 13.83 -9.73
C ARG A 18 6.78 14.44 -9.06
N LYS A 19 6.68 14.86 -7.79
CA LYS A 19 7.82 15.39 -7.02
C LYS A 19 8.93 14.37 -6.86
N MET A 20 8.57 13.12 -6.63
CA MET A 20 9.51 12.00 -6.50
C MET A 20 10.02 11.46 -7.84
N GLY A 21 9.47 11.90 -8.96
CA GLY A 21 9.83 11.39 -10.28
C GLY A 21 9.57 9.89 -10.45
N ILE A 22 8.44 9.41 -9.93
CA ILE A 22 7.98 8.04 -10.08
C ILE A 22 6.76 7.97 -11.00
N GLN A 23 6.56 6.82 -11.64
CA GLN A 23 5.42 6.56 -12.51
C GLN A 23 4.45 5.60 -11.82
N ILE A 24 3.16 5.98 -11.77
CA ILE A 24 2.11 5.14 -11.19
C ILE A 24 1.29 4.49 -12.30
N VAL A 25 1.14 3.17 -12.23
CA VAL A 25 0.26 2.38 -13.09
C VAL A 25 -1.04 2.15 -12.33
N PRO A 26 -2.18 2.69 -12.79
CA PRO A 26 -3.44 2.57 -12.09
C PRO A 26 -3.99 1.14 -12.16
N ILE A 27 -4.55 0.66 -11.04
CA ILE A 27 -5.46 -0.48 -11.05
C ILE A 27 -6.84 -0.04 -11.56
N SER A 28 -7.70 -0.99 -11.96
CA SER A 28 -9.10 -0.69 -12.27
C SER A 28 -9.98 -0.90 -11.04
N VAL A 29 -11.00 -0.05 -10.92
CA VAL A 29 -12.09 -0.16 -9.94
C VAL A 29 -13.41 -0.20 -10.67
N ARG A 30 -14.25 -1.21 -10.38
CA ARG A 30 -15.53 -1.40 -11.05
C ARG A 30 -16.70 -1.34 -10.07
N PHE A 31 -17.66 -0.47 -10.35
CA PHE A 31 -18.96 -0.36 -9.69
C PHE A 31 -20.04 -0.86 -10.65
N GLY A 32 -20.59 -2.05 -10.40
CA GLY A 32 -21.50 -2.69 -11.34
C GLY A 32 -20.85 -2.91 -12.71
N ASP A 33 -21.37 -2.24 -13.73
CA ASP A 33 -20.88 -2.28 -15.11
C ASP A 33 -19.90 -1.13 -15.45
N GLU A 34 -19.75 -0.14 -14.58
CA GLU A 34 -18.85 0.99 -14.80
C GLU A 34 -17.45 0.67 -14.25
N GLU A 35 -16.42 0.84 -15.07
CA GLU A 35 -15.02 0.62 -14.71
C GLU A 35 -14.24 1.93 -14.82
N PHE A 36 -13.38 2.18 -13.82
CA PHE A 36 -12.60 3.41 -13.69
C PHE A 36 -11.14 3.06 -13.35
N LEU A 37 -10.22 3.83 -13.90
CA LEU A 37 -8.81 3.78 -13.51
C LEU A 37 -8.61 4.59 -12.22
N ASP A 38 -8.10 3.91 -11.18
CA ASP A 38 -7.89 4.46 -9.86
C ASP A 38 -6.97 5.69 -9.88
N GLY A 39 -7.46 6.78 -9.29
CA GLY A 39 -6.77 8.06 -9.24
C GLY A 39 -6.62 8.75 -10.61
N VAL A 40 -7.12 8.20 -11.72
CA VAL A 40 -7.09 8.81 -13.05
C VAL A 40 -8.49 9.23 -13.49
N GLU A 41 -9.44 8.31 -13.48
CA GLU A 41 -10.82 8.49 -13.93
C GLU A 41 -11.81 8.62 -12.77
N ILE A 42 -11.39 8.24 -11.56
CA ILE A 42 -12.16 8.41 -10.34
C ILE A 42 -11.28 9.01 -9.25
N THR A 43 -11.79 10.02 -8.55
CA THR A 43 -11.13 10.61 -7.37
C THR A 43 -11.48 9.85 -6.10
N HIS A 44 -10.71 10.06 -5.02
CA HIS A 44 -11.01 9.47 -3.71
C HIS A 44 -12.41 9.89 -3.22
N GLU A 45 -12.78 11.15 -3.39
CA GLU A 45 -14.07 11.69 -2.95
C GLU A 45 -15.23 11.04 -3.71
N GLU A 46 -15.13 10.96 -5.03
CA GLU A 46 -16.12 10.29 -5.88
C GLU A 46 -16.24 8.81 -5.55
N PHE A 47 -15.11 8.13 -5.32
CA PHE A 47 -15.12 6.74 -4.93
C PHE A 47 -15.88 6.53 -3.61
N TYR A 48 -15.57 7.32 -2.56
CA TYR A 48 -16.25 7.17 -1.26
C TYR A 48 -17.72 7.56 -1.33
N SER A 49 -18.09 8.54 -2.15
CA SER A 49 -19.49 8.89 -2.40
C SER A 49 -20.24 7.71 -3.02
N ARG A 50 -19.71 7.14 -4.11
CA ARG A 50 -20.30 5.97 -4.78
C ARG A 50 -20.34 4.74 -3.88
N LEU A 51 -19.29 4.51 -3.09
CA LEU A 51 -19.23 3.41 -2.14
C LEU A 51 -20.30 3.51 -1.04
N ALA A 52 -20.68 4.73 -0.64
CA ALA A 52 -21.74 4.94 0.34
C ALA A 52 -23.14 4.59 -0.22
N GLU A 53 -23.33 4.74 -1.53
CA GLU A 53 -24.60 4.56 -2.22
C GLU A 53 -24.74 3.17 -2.87
N CYS A 54 -23.65 2.41 -3.06
CA CYS A 54 -23.71 1.14 -3.75
C CYS A 54 -24.24 -0.01 -2.88
N ASP A 55 -25.09 -0.83 -3.46
CA ASP A 55 -25.61 -2.06 -2.82
C ASP A 55 -24.57 -3.19 -2.82
N GLU A 56 -23.80 -3.29 -3.93
CA GLU A 56 -22.73 -4.26 -4.09
C GLU A 56 -21.36 -3.61 -3.93
N LEU A 57 -20.42 -4.36 -3.35
CA LEU A 57 -19.04 -3.89 -3.22
C LEU A 57 -18.39 -3.72 -4.60
N PRO A 58 -17.67 -2.61 -4.83
CA PRO A 58 -16.85 -2.47 -6.01
C PRO A 58 -15.77 -3.55 -6.05
N LYS A 59 -15.39 -3.94 -7.27
CA LYS A 59 -14.34 -4.93 -7.53
C LYS A 59 -13.12 -4.22 -8.10
N THR A 60 -11.93 -4.68 -7.70
CA THR A 60 -10.67 -4.19 -8.27
C THR A 60 -10.05 -5.22 -9.19
N SER A 61 -9.39 -4.75 -10.24
CA SER A 61 -8.63 -5.58 -11.17
C SER A 61 -7.20 -5.06 -11.27
N GLN A 62 -6.24 -5.99 -11.27
CA GLN A 62 -4.85 -5.68 -11.52
C GLN A 62 -4.62 -5.16 -12.94
N PRO A 63 -3.62 -4.31 -13.20
CA PRO A 63 -3.22 -3.97 -14.55
C PRO A 63 -2.80 -5.23 -15.33
N SER A 64 -3.13 -5.29 -16.61
CA SER A 64 -2.72 -6.42 -17.46
C SER A 64 -1.20 -6.39 -17.74
N PRO A 65 -0.59 -7.52 -18.10
CA PRO A 65 0.80 -7.52 -18.57
C PRO A 65 1.02 -6.54 -19.73
N ASP A 66 0.09 -6.44 -20.69
CA ASP A 66 0.17 -5.49 -21.80
C ASP A 66 0.25 -4.03 -21.33
N THR A 67 -0.44 -3.69 -20.24
CA THR A 67 -0.37 -2.34 -19.65
C THR A 67 1.03 -2.05 -19.12
N PHE A 68 1.63 -3.02 -18.43
CA PHE A 68 3.00 -2.89 -17.94
C PHE A 68 4.03 -2.91 -19.07
N MET A 69 3.86 -3.76 -20.09
CA MET A 69 4.76 -3.80 -21.27
C MET A 69 4.86 -2.44 -21.94
N LYS A 70 3.74 -1.73 -22.14
CA LYS A 70 3.77 -0.36 -22.70
C LYS A 70 4.62 0.56 -21.86
N VAL A 71 4.42 0.58 -20.55
CA VAL A 71 5.14 1.45 -19.62
C VAL A 71 6.64 1.10 -19.59
N PHE A 72 6.98 -0.19 -19.58
CA PHE A 72 8.37 -0.65 -19.53
C PHE A 72 9.09 -0.38 -20.86
N ASN A 73 8.43 -0.63 -21.99
CA ASN A 73 9.00 -0.33 -23.31
C ASN A 73 9.25 1.16 -23.51
N GLU A 74 8.35 2.03 -23.04
CA GLU A 74 8.58 3.48 -23.04
C GLU A 74 9.82 3.88 -22.23
N ALA A 75 10.01 3.28 -21.06
CA ALA A 75 11.17 3.53 -20.22
C ALA A 75 12.48 3.04 -20.88
N VAL A 76 12.46 1.81 -21.39
CA VAL A 76 13.61 1.20 -22.07
C VAL A 76 13.99 1.96 -23.34
N ALA A 77 13.01 2.40 -24.15
CA ALA A 77 13.22 3.21 -25.34
C ALA A 77 13.81 4.59 -25.02
N ALA A 78 13.48 5.16 -23.86
CA ALA A 78 14.10 6.39 -23.36
C ALA A 78 15.54 6.19 -22.85
N GLY A 79 16.04 4.95 -22.80
CA GLY A 79 17.36 4.61 -22.28
C GLY A 79 17.41 4.51 -20.74
N ASP A 80 16.26 4.46 -20.08
CA ASP A 80 16.18 4.36 -18.63
C ASP A 80 16.40 2.91 -18.16
N ASP A 81 16.92 2.74 -16.95
CA ASP A 81 16.79 1.52 -16.17
C ASP A 81 15.42 1.49 -15.51
N VAL A 82 14.87 0.30 -15.27
CA VAL A 82 13.51 0.14 -14.71
C VAL A 82 13.57 -0.60 -13.40
N LEU A 83 12.93 -0.02 -12.36
CA LEU A 83 12.65 -0.63 -11.08
C LEU A 83 11.14 -0.55 -10.81
N GLY A 84 10.47 -1.70 -10.76
CA GLY A 84 9.07 -1.81 -10.35
C GLY A 84 8.96 -2.19 -8.87
N ILE A 85 8.11 -1.50 -8.12
CA ILE A 85 7.78 -1.84 -6.71
C ILE A 85 6.27 -1.89 -6.58
N PHE A 86 5.72 -3.07 -6.29
CA PHE A 86 4.30 -3.32 -6.37
C PHE A 86 3.73 -3.88 -5.06
N ILE A 87 2.42 -3.77 -4.90
CA ILE A 87 1.66 -4.40 -3.81
C ILE A 87 2.05 -5.86 -3.63
N SER A 88 1.95 -6.34 -2.39
CA SER A 88 2.21 -7.75 -2.05
C SER A 88 1.55 -8.73 -3.02
N SER A 89 2.34 -9.68 -3.49
CA SER A 89 1.92 -10.79 -4.35
C SER A 89 0.86 -11.70 -3.70
N ASP A 90 0.78 -11.71 -2.37
CA ASP A 90 -0.25 -12.42 -1.61
C ASP A 90 -1.61 -11.68 -1.57
N LEU A 91 -1.64 -10.39 -1.92
CA LEU A 91 -2.85 -9.54 -1.91
C LEU A 91 -3.41 -9.28 -3.31
N SER A 92 -2.55 -9.21 -4.32
CA SER A 92 -2.93 -8.92 -5.70
C SER A 92 -2.00 -9.59 -6.70
N GLY A 93 -2.53 -9.95 -7.86
CA GLY A 93 -1.72 -10.43 -8.98
C GLY A 93 -0.95 -9.33 -9.74
N THR A 94 -0.98 -8.07 -9.26
CA THR A 94 -0.30 -6.93 -9.89
C THR A 94 1.20 -7.17 -10.05
N TYR A 95 1.86 -7.65 -8.99
CA TYR A 95 3.29 -8.00 -9.05
C TYR A 95 3.57 -9.08 -10.10
N GLN A 96 2.76 -10.13 -10.18
CA GLN A 96 2.91 -11.21 -11.17
C GLN A 96 2.71 -10.67 -12.60
N SER A 97 1.69 -9.81 -12.83
CA SER A 97 1.49 -9.16 -14.13
C SER A 97 2.71 -8.34 -14.55
N ALA A 98 3.28 -7.57 -13.62
CA ALA A 98 4.49 -6.79 -13.88
C ALA A 98 5.71 -7.67 -14.17
N CYS A 99 5.88 -8.79 -13.44
CA CYS A 99 6.97 -9.74 -13.69
C CYS A 99 6.87 -10.39 -15.06
N LEU A 100 5.66 -10.79 -15.51
CA LEU A 100 5.45 -11.34 -16.84
C LEU A 100 5.82 -10.32 -17.91
N ALA A 101 5.31 -9.10 -17.82
CA ALA A 101 5.65 -8.02 -18.72
C ALA A 101 7.17 -7.70 -18.76
N ALA A 102 7.83 -7.76 -17.60
CA ALA A 102 9.26 -7.53 -17.53
C ALA A 102 10.05 -8.61 -18.26
N LEU A 103 9.66 -9.88 -18.14
CA LEU A 103 10.31 -10.99 -18.87
C LEU A 103 10.19 -10.82 -20.38
N ASP A 104 9.00 -10.47 -20.89
CA ASP A 104 8.79 -10.25 -22.32
C ASP A 104 9.64 -9.08 -22.83
N VAL A 105 9.68 -7.96 -22.10
CA VAL A 105 10.51 -6.79 -22.47
C VAL A 105 12.02 -7.10 -22.38
N GLU A 106 12.45 -7.89 -21.38
CA GLU A 106 13.84 -8.34 -21.28
C GLU A 106 14.24 -9.23 -22.47
N GLU A 107 13.36 -10.14 -22.90
CA GLU A 107 13.59 -11.01 -24.06
C GLU A 107 13.70 -10.20 -25.36
N GLU A 108 12.83 -9.21 -25.56
CA GLU A 108 12.82 -8.37 -26.74
C GLU A 108 14.00 -7.39 -26.81
N THR A 109 14.43 -6.84 -25.67
CA THR A 109 15.37 -5.71 -25.64
C THR A 109 16.77 -6.08 -25.15
N GLY A 110 16.93 -7.21 -24.49
CA GLY A 110 18.15 -7.62 -23.79
C GLY A 110 18.47 -6.81 -22.55
N LYS A 111 17.60 -5.88 -22.13
CA LYS A 111 17.78 -5.05 -20.93
C LYS A 111 17.17 -5.72 -19.72
N LYS A 112 17.89 -5.73 -18.60
CA LYS A 112 17.38 -6.24 -17.31
C LYS A 112 16.45 -5.22 -16.67
N LEU A 113 15.27 -5.69 -16.26
CA LEU A 113 14.30 -4.95 -15.46
C LEU A 113 14.23 -5.56 -14.04
N TYR A 114 14.03 -4.73 -13.05
CA TYR A 114 14.01 -5.16 -11.65
C TYR A 114 12.61 -5.00 -11.05
N MET A 115 12.04 -6.10 -10.57
CA MET A 115 10.69 -6.12 -9.96
C MET A 115 10.80 -6.52 -8.50
N VAL A 116 10.20 -5.72 -7.62
CA VAL A 116 10.19 -5.92 -6.16
C VAL A 116 8.76 -6.14 -5.68
N ASP A 117 8.55 -7.24 -5.00
CA ASP A 117 7.36 -7.47 -4.19
C ASP A 117 7.51 -6.71 -2.87
N SER A 118 6.66 -5.72 -2.63
CA SER A 118 6.73 -4.94 -1.39
C SER A 118 6.41 -5.76 -0.15
N ARG A 119 5.76 -6.92 -0.30
CA ARG A 119 5.20 -7.74 0.79
C ARG A 119 4.30 -6.93 1.73
N SER A 120 3.85 -5.79 1.25
CA SER A 120 3.04 -4.81 1.96
C SER A 120 1.97 -4.24 1.04
N ALA A 121 1.33 -3.19 1.49
CA ALA A 121 0.27 -2.51 0.78
C ALA A 121 0.20 -1.06 1.27
N SER A 122 -0.48 -0.17 0.51
CA SER A 122 -0.76 1.20 0.94
C SER A 122 0.53 1.95 1.33
N ILE A 123 0.47 2.64 2.47
CA ILE A 123 1.61 3.40 3.01
C ILE A 123 2.85 2.52 3.27
N GLY A 124 2.71 1.19 3.46
CA GLY A 124 3.85 0.28 3.56
C GLY A 124 4.61 0.15 2.25
N THR A 125 3.90 0.05 1.12
CA THR A 125 4.50 0.10 -0.21
C THR A 125 5.08 1.49 -0.49
N ALA A 126 4.36 2.56 -0.09
CA ALA A 126 4.85 3.93 -0.24
C ALA A 126 6.16 4.16 0.51
N LEU A 127 6.30 3.62 1.71
CA LEU A 127 7.53 3.74 2.49
C LEU A 127 8.72 3.10 1.76
N LEU A 128 8.52 1.91 1.19
CA LEU A 128 9.54 1.22 0.40
C LEU A 128 9.93 2.01 -0.86
N ILE A 129 8.94 2.59 -1.55
CA ILE A 129 9.17 3.44 -2.72
C ILE A 129 9.98 4.68 -2.34
N ARG A 130 9.67 5.33 -1.20
CA ARG A 130 10.43 6.49 -0.71
C ARG A 130 11.89 6.15 -0.43
N GLU A 131 12.17 4.98 0.14
CA GLU A 131 13.55 4.52 0.35
C GLU A 131 14.26 4.25 -1.00
N ALA A 132 13.57 3.65 -1.97
CA ALA A 132 14.11 3.47 -3.32
C ALA A 132 14.45 4.81 -3.99
N VAL A 133 13.59 5.82 -3.84
CA VAL A 133 13.84 7.19 -4.34
C VAL A 133 15.07 7.80 -3.68
N LYS A 134 15.22 7.69 -2.35
CA LYS A 134 16.42 8.19 -1.65
C LYS A 134 17.71 7.53 -2.17
N LEU A 135 17.69 6.21 -2.38
CA LEU A 135 18.84 5.47 -2.90
C LEU A 135 19.16 5.88 -4.35
N ARG A 136 18.14 6.03 -5.20
CA ARG A 136 18.28 6.54 -6.57
C ARG A 136 18.92 7.92 -6.57
N ASP A 137 18.42 8.83 -5.74
CA ASP A 137 18.90 10.21 -5.68
C ASP A 137 20.32 10.31 -5.08
N ALA A 138 20.73 9.28 -4.32
CA ALA A 138 22.11 9.08 -3.87
C ALA A 138 23.02 8.42 -4.94
N GLY A 139 22.49 8.09 -6.12
CA GLY A 139 23.26 7.52 -7.23
C GLY A 139 23.48 6.02 -7.17
N VAL A 140 22.74 5.29 -6.35
CA VAL A 140 22.80 3.82 -6.28
C VAL A 140 22.16 3.24 -7.55
N ASN A 141 22.74 2.19 -8.11
CA ASN A 141 22.25 1.54 -9.32
C ASN A 141 20.96 0.71 -9.07
N ALA A 142 20.23 0.42 -10.14
CA ALA A 142 18.93 -0.27 -10.07
C ALA A 142 18.99 -1.65 -9.40
N ALA A 143 20.04 -2.44 -9.66
CA ALA A 143 20.20 -3.78 -9.09
C ALA A 143 20.36 -3.74 -7.56
N ASP A 144 21.20 -2.84 -7.08
CA ASP A 144 21.47 -2.69 -5.65
C ASP A 144 20.25 -2.10 -4.93
N ILE A 145 19.52 -1.17 -5.55
CA ILE A 145 18.26 -0.65 -5.00
C ILE A 145 17.22 -1.77 -4.91
N ALA A 146 17.04 -2.58 -5.96
CA ALA A 146 16.11 -3.70 -5.95
C ALA A 146 16.45 -4.72 -4.84
N ALA A 147 17.74 -5.05 -4.68
CA ALA A 147 18.21 -5.94 -3.62
C ALA A 147 17.93 -5.34 -2.22
N ALA A 148 18.24 -4.06 -2.02
CA ALA A 148 17.98 -3.36 -0.78
C ALA A 148 16.48 -3.29 -0.46
N CYS A 149 15.63 -2.96 -1.43
CA CYS A 149 14.18 -2.93 -1.27
C CYS A 149 13.61 -4.32 -0.95
N THR A 150 14.10 -5.36 -1.62
CA THR A 150 13.70 -6.75 -1.34
C THR A 150 14.04 -7.16 0.09
N GLU A 151 15.19 -6.74 0.61
CA GLU A 151 15.54 -7.00 2.01
C GLU A 151 14.70 -6.17 2.97
N MET A 152 14.53 -4.87 2.71
CA MET A 152 13.73 -3.96 3.54
C MET A 152 12.26 -4.38 3.62
N SER A 153 11.68 -4.94 2.55
CA SER A 153 10.27 -5.37 2.53
C SER A 153 9.92 -6.37 3.63
N LYS A 154 10.90 -7.15 4.11
CA LYS A 154 10.73 -8.11 5.22
C LYS A 154 10.52 -7.44 6.58
N TYR A 155 10.96 -6.19 6.71
CA TYR A 155 10.96 -5.44 7.97
C TYR A 155 9.91 -4.35 8.03
N ILE A 156 9.24 -4.04 6.92
CA ILE A 156 8.14 -3.09 6.91
C ILE A 156 6.97 -3.67 7.70
N LYS A 157 6.51 -2.92 8.69
CA LYS A 157 5.36 -3.27 9.54
C LYS A 157 4.23 -2.29 9.27
N LEU A 158 3.08 -2.80 8.87
CA LEU A 158 1.87 -2.01 8.72
C LEU A 158 0.81 -2.54 9.68
N THR A 159 0.25 -1.66 10.50
CA THR A 159 -0.88 -1.97 11.37
C THR A 159 -2.01 -0.99 11.13
N ALA A 160 -3.25 -1.44 11.28
CA ALA A 160 -4.42 -0.60 11.07
C ALA A 160 -5.55 -0.94 12.06
N VAL A 161 -6.22 0.11 12.54
CA VAL A 161 -7.54 -0.03 13.14
C VAL A 161 -8.57 0.00 12.03
N VAL A 162 -9.42 -1.01 11.93
CA VAL A 162 -10.47 -1.07 10.91
C VAL A 162 -11.85 -1.11 11.55
N GLY A 163 -12.82 -0.42 10.96
CA GLY A 163 -14.19 -0.38 11.48
C GLY A 163 -14.90 -1.73 11.35
N SER A 164 -14.52 -2.54 10.35
CA SER A 164 -15.14 -3.85 10.14
C SER A 164 -14.23 -4.77 9.32
N LEU A 165 -14.19 -6.07 9.68
CA LEU A 165 -13.54 -7.11 8.88
C LEU A 165 -14.42 -7.62 7.72
N LYS A 166 -15.67 -7.17 7.62
CA LYS A 166 -16.63 -7.65 6.61
C LYS A 166 -16.05 -7.55 5.20
N TYR A 167 -15.47 -6.42 4.88
CA TYR A 167 -14.98 -6.13 3.53
C TYR A 167 -13.70 -6.89 3.20
N LEU A 168 -12.76 -6.96 4.13
CA LEU A 168 -11.56 -7.81 4.01
C LEU A 168 -11.92 -9.28 3.77
N LYS A 169 -12.93 -9.77 4.49
CA LYS A 169 -13.44 -11.13 4.33
C LYS A 169 -14.12 -11.33 2.98
N MET A 170 -15.00 -10.40 2.57
CA MET A 170 -15.71 -10.47 1.29
C MET A 170 -14.76 -10.35 0.09
N GLY A 171 -13.72 -9.53 0.22
CA GLY A 171 -12.66 -9.38 -0.79
C GLY A 171 -11.70 -10.57 -0.84
N GLY A 172 -11.73 -11.49 0.13
CA GLY A 172 -10.85 -12.67 0.17
C GLY A 172 -9.40 -12.36 0.57
N ARG A 173 -9.09 -11.17 1.07
CA ARG A 173 -7.73 -10.74 1.48
C ARG A 173 -7.47 -10.91 2.97
N LEU A 174 -8.44 -11.39 3.74
CA LEU A 174 -8.27 -11.68 5.16
C LEU A 174 -7.76 -13.10 5.37
N SER A 175 -6.53 -13.24 5.84
CA SER A 175 -5.96 -14.53 6.21
C SER A 175 -6.67 -15.12 7.43
N GLY A 176 -6.98 -16.42 7.39
CA GLY A 176 -7.67 -17.09 8.49
C GLY A 176 -9.14 -16.67 8.67
N ALA A 177 -9.80 -16.16 7.62
CA ALA A 177 -11.17 -15.66 7.66
C ALA A 177 -12.19 -16.63 8.28
N ALA A 178 -11.95 -17.94 8.22
CA ALA A 178 -12.79 -18.97 8.83
C ALA A 178 -12.84 -18.89 10.38
N ALA A 179 -11.78 -18.41 11.02
CA ALA A 179 -11.72 -18.22 12.47
C ALA A 179 -12.55 -17.02 12.96
N PHE A 180 -13.11 -16.24 12.05
CA PHE A 180 -13.90 -15.03 12.34
C PHE A 180 -15.38 -15.19 11.97
N ALA A 181 -15.93 -16.39 12.18
CA ALA A 181 -17.36 -16.65 12.06
C ALA A 181 -18.08 -16.17 13.33
N GLY A 182 -19.05 -15.25 13.17
CA GLY A 182 -19.88 -14.74 14.27
C GLY A 182 -20.22 -13.25 14.15
N THR A 183 -21.20 -12.80 14.90
CA THR A 183 -21.58 -11.38 14.96
C THR A 183 -20.52 -10.58 15.71
N MET A 184 -19.82 -9.70 14.98
CA MET A 184 -18.81 -8.79 15.53
C MET A 184 -19.42 -7.45 15.98
N LEU A 185 -20.54 -7.50 16.69
CA LEU A 185 -21.17 -6.28 17.19
C LEU A 185 -20.27 -5.64 18.27
N HIS A 186 -20.00 -4.34 18.14
CA HIS A 186 -19.21 -3.55 19.10
C HIS A 186 -17.73 -3.96 19.25
N ILE A 187 -17.13 -4.59 18.24
CA ILE A 187 -15.70 -4.92 18.23
C ILE A 187 -14.98 -3.98 17.25
N THR A 188 -13.85 -3.44 17.70
CA THR A 188 -12.90 -2.68 16.86
C THR A 188 -11.70 -3.59 16.55
N PRO A 189 -11.61 -4.15 15.34
CA PRO A 189 -10.49 -5.00 14.95
C PRO A 189 -9.23 -4.19 14.71
N VAL A 190 -8.09 -4.82 14.99
CA VAL A 190 -6.77 -4.34 14.60
C VAL A 190 -6.15 -5.38 13.68
N VAL A 191 -5.71 -4.94 12.52
CA VAL A 191 -5.07 -5.80 11.51
C VAL A 191 -3.61 -5.40 11.33
N SER A 192 -2.82 -6.31 10.80
CA SER A 192 -1.44 -6.08 10.39
C SER A 192 -1.20 -6.74 9.04
N ILE A 193 -0.16 -6.31 8.32
CA ILE A 193 0.38 -7.11 7.21
C ILE A 193 1.57 -7.87 7.76
N GLU A 194 1.48 -9.19 7.74
CA GLU A 194 2.52 -10.10 8.15
C GLU A 194 2.79 -11.09 7.00
N ASP A 195 4.04 -11.21 6.60
CA ASP A 195 4.46 -12.03 5.47
C ASP A 195 3.64 -11.80 4.19
N GLY A 196 3.32 -10.55 3.91
CA GLY A 196 2.57 -10.15 2.72
C GLY A 196 1.05 -10.29 2.84
N LYS A 197 0.50 -10.78 3.96
CA LYS A 197 -0.92 -11.10 4.15
C LYS A 197 -1.56 -10.26 5.24
N VAL A 198 -2.83 -9.89 5.06
CA VAL A 198 -3.59 -9.23 6.11
C VAL A 198 -4.00 -10.25 7.18
N VAL A 199 -3.57 -10.00 8.40
CA VAL A 199 -3.89 -10.81 9.59
C VAL A 199 -4.59 -9.96 10.65
N VAL A 200 -5.48 -10.56 11.43
CA VAL A 200 -6.07 -9.88 12.60
C VAL A 200 -5.17 -10.10 13.81
N ILE A 201 -4.58 -9.04 14.31
CA ILE A 201 -3.70 -9.09 15.49
C ILE A 201 -4.44 -8.90 16.80
N GLY A 202 -5.67 -8.40 16.74
CA GLY A 202 -6.52 -8.28 17.91
C GLY A 202 -7.93 -7.80 17.63
N LYS A 203 -8.78 -7.98 18.65
CA LYS A 203 -10.17 -7.53 18.67
C LYS A 203 -10.37 -6.77 19.98
N THR A 204 -10.69 -5.50 19.88
CA THR A 204 -10.83 -4.63 21.05
C THR A 204 -12.24 -4.07 21.15
N ARG A 205 -12.57 -3.44 22.26
CA ARG A 205 -13.79 -2.67 22.41
C ARG A 205 -13.45 -1.19 22.46
N GLY A 206 -13.79 -0.49 21.37
CA GLY A 206 -13.58 0.95 21.21
C GLY A 206 -12.17 1.33 20.77
N LYS A 207 -12.08 2.52 20.18
CA LYS A 207 -10.90 3.08 19.50
C LYS A 207 -9.66 3.14 20.39
N LYS A 208 -9.80 3.64 21.64
CA LYS A 208 -8.66 3.77 22.57
C LYS A 208 -7.94 2.44 22.85
N ALA A 209 -8.70 1.34 22.99
CA ALA A 209 -8.11 0.02 23.21
C ALA A 209 -7.42 -0.51 21.94
N ALA A 210 -7.96 -0.19 20.75
CA ALA A 210 -7.37 -0.53 19.47
C ALA A 210 -6.05 0.22 19.26
N GLU A 211 -6.02 1.53 19.47
CA GLU A 211 -4.83 2.36 19.42
C GLU A 211 -3.72 1.82 20.35
N LYS A 212 -4.10 1.50 21.60
CA LYS A 212 -3.16 0.93 22.56
C LYS A 212 -2.57 -0.39 22.05
N LEU A 213 -3.40 -1.28 21.50
CA LEU A 213 -2.93 -2.56 20.96
C LEU A 213 -1.95 -2.35 19.81
N MET A 214 -2.19 -1.37 18.95
CA MET A 214 -1.26 -1.02 17.86
C MET A 214 0.08 -0.54 18.42
N HIS A 215 0.09 0.38 19.37
CA HIS A 215 1.33 0.85 20.00
C HIS A 215 2.08 -0.29 20.71
N ASP A 216 1.37 -1.15 21.44
CA ASP A 216 1.97 -2.31 22.12
C ASP A 216 2.61 -3.26 21.08
N LYS A 217 1.97 -3.46 19.93
CA LYS A 217 2.49 -4.30 18.83
C LYS A 217 3.75 -3.69 18.23
N LEU A 218 3.72 -2.41 17.86
CA LEU A 218 4.87 -1.71 17.29
C LEU A 218 6.07 -1.70 18.25
N THR A 219 5.82 -1.46 19.53
CA THR A 219 6.89 -1.51 20.57
C THR A 219 7.47 -2.90 20.69
N LYS A 220 6.64 -3.95 20.64
CA LYS A 220 7.07 -5.34 20.73
C LYS A 220 7.87 -5.78 19.50
N ASP A 221 7.46 -5.36 18.31
CA ASP A 221 8.14 -5.72 17.05
C ASP A 221 9.50 -5.01 16.89
N GLY A 222 9.73 -3.96 17.66
CA GLY A 222 10.91 -3.11 17.58
C GLY A 222 10.82 -2.12 16.42
N LEU A 223 10.93 -0.83 16.72
CA LEU A 223 10.90 0.24 15.73
C LEU A 223 12.32 0.70 15.41
N SER A 224 12.60 0.95 14.13
CA SER A 224 13.82 1.64 13.74
C SER A 224 13.68 3.13 14.01
N LEU A 225 14.46 3.68 14.92
CA LEU A 225 14.44 5.10 15.26
C LEU A 225 15.10 6.00 14.20
N THR A 226 15.71 5.42 13.17
CA THR A 226 16.44 6.13 12.11
C THR A 226 15.77 6.05 10.74
N ARG A 227 14.64 5.35 10.63
CA ARG A 227 13.88 5.20 9.39
C ARG A 227 12.63 6.07 9.42
N ASP A 228 12.07 6.30 8.23
CA ASP A 228 10.84 7.07 8.09
C ASP A 228 9.64 6.31 8.66
N PHE A 229 8.67 7.09 9.14
CA PHE A 229 7.36 6.63 9.58
C PHE A 229 6.29 7.21 8.67
N MET A 230 5.26 6.43 8.37
CA MET A 230 4.09 6.91 7.66
C MET A 230 2.83 6.67 8.46
N PHE A 231 1.99 7.69 8.50
CA PHE A 231 0.63 7.61 9.01
C PHE A 231 -0.34 7.82 7.86
N GLY A 232 -1.46 7.09 7.88
CA GLY A 232 -2.48 7.23 6.87
C GLY A 232 -3.87 7.12 7.47
N HIS A 233 -4.85 7.65 6.76
CA HIS A 233 -6.25 7.56 7.14
C HIS A 233 -7.15 7.32 5.93
N ILE A 234 -8.27 6.66 6.16
CA ILE A 234 -9.36 6.50 5.20
C ILE A 234 -10.52 7.33 5.70
N ASN A 235 -10.77 8.48 5.08
CA ASN A 235 -11.89 9.38 5.35
C ASN A 235 -12.09 9.77 6.84
N CYS A 236 -10.99 9.91 7.60
CA CYS A 236 -11.03 10.27 9.04
C CYS A 236 -9.90 11.21 9.47
N SER A 237 -9.64 12.26 8.67
CA SER A 237 -8.52 13.20 8.89
C SER A 237 -8.55 13.90 10.26
N GLU A 238 -9.73 14.20 10.80
CA GLU A 238 -9.88 14.90 12.09
C GLU A 238 -9.30 14.11 13.28
N SER A 239 -9.37 12.78 13.21
CA SER A 239 -8.85 11.94 14.29
C SER A 239 -7.37 11.62 14.13
N LEU A 240 -6.82 11.76 12.93
CA LEU A 240 -5.44 11.44 12.60
C LEU A 240 -4.44 12.29 13.38
N GLU A 241 -4.64 13.60 13.45
CA GLU A 241 -3.73 14.51 14.18
C GLU A 241 -3.60 14.11 15.65
N THR A 242 -4.73 13.84 16.29
CA THR A 242 -4.74 13.36 17.68
C THR A 242 -3.99 12.04 17.84
N PHE A 243 -4.14 11.15 16.86
CA PHE A 243 -3.47 9.88 16.88
C PHE A 243 -1.96 10.02 16.64
N ILE A 244 -1.53 10.82 15.66
CA ILE A 244 -0.11 11.12 15.40
C ILE A 244 0.54 11.67 16.67
N ASN A 245 -0.05 12.69 17.29
CA ASN A 245 0.46 13.30 18.51
C ASN A 245 0.64 12.30 19.65
N LYS A 246 -0.31 11.38 19.83
CA LYS A 246 -0.18 10.28 20.79
C LYS A 246 0.93 9.31 20.38
N SER A 247 0.99 8.91 19.13
CA SER A 247 1.99 7.97 18.64
C SER A 247 3.41 8.52 18.80
N LEU A 248 3.61 9.80 18.52
CA LEU A 248 4.89 10.47 18.69
C LEU A 248 5.37 10.48 20.16
N THR A 249 4.48 10.38 21.15
CA THR A 249 4.90 10.21 22.56
C THR A 249 5.49 8.84 22.84
N TYR A 250 5.16 7.81 22.03
CA TYR A 250 5.74 6.46 22.15
C TYR A 250 7.03 6.30 21.32
N ILE A 251 7.26 7.19 20.36
CA ILE A 251 8.39 7.17 19.44
C ILE A 251 9.22 8.46 19.55
N SER A 252 9.38 8.98 20.76
CA SER A 252 10.01 10.28 21.08
C SER A 252 11.46 10.44 20.58
N ASP A 253 12.17 9.34 20.32
CA ASP A 253 13.58 9.34 19.93
C ASP A 253 13.78 9.10 18.42
N VAL A 254 12.72 9.25 17.62
CA VAL A 254 12.79 9.01 16.17
C VAL A 254 13.54 10.14 15.47
N ASN A 255 14.61 9.78 14.76
CA ASN A 255 15.35 10.68 13.87
C ASN A 255 14.91 10.56 12.39
N GLY A 256 13.89 9.75 12.10
CA GLY A 256 13.31 9.59 10.76
C GLY A 256 12.27 10.66 10.47
N ASN A 257 11.90 10.81 9.17
CA ASN A 257 10.83 11.70 8.77
C ASN A 257 9.46 11.08 9.08
N VAL A 258 8.54 11.91 9.57
CA VAL A 258 7.13 11.54 9.71
C VAL A 258 6.38 12.02 8.48
N CYS A 259 5.81 11.08 7.73
CA CYS A 259 5.02 11.33 6.55
C CYS A 259 3.54 11.02 6.82
N VAL A 260 2.64 11.79 6.23
CA VAL A 260 1.19 11.57 6.36
C VAL A 260 0.59 11.42 4.97
N SER A 261 -0.28 10.43 4.78
CA SER A 261 -0.97 10.18 3.52
C SER A 261 -2.47 9.97 3.74
N SER A 262 -3.27 10.49 2.82
CA SER A 262 -4.66 10.06 2.64
C SER A 262 -4.65 8.80 1.78
N ILE A 263 -5.28 7.75 2.26
CA ILE A 263 -5.23 6.44 1.62
C ILE A 263 -6.23 6.37 0.47
N ALA A 264 -5.76 5.85 -0.67
CA ALA A 264 -6.51 5.76 -1.90
C ALA A 264 -7.61 4.68 -1.88
N VAL A 265 -8.34 4.72 -2.93
CA VAL A 265 -9.52 3.95 -3.31
C VAL A 265 -9.30 2.45 -3.40
N SER A 266 -8.06 2.00 -3.68
CA SER A 266 -7.72 0.60 -3.98
C SER A 266 -8.00 -0.38 -2.83
N TYR A 267 -8.21 0.15 -1.62
CA TYR A 267 -8.57 -0.64 -0.43
C TYR A 267 -10.08 -0.70 -0.18
N THR A 268 -10.85 -0.91 -1.23
CA THR A 268 -12.31 -1.18 -1.13
C THR A 268 -12.65 -2.30 -0.16
N HIS A 269 -11.68 -3.15 0.12
CA HIS A 269 -11.80 -4.25 1.08
C HIS A 269 -11.74 -3.79 2.54
N LEU A 270 -11.29 -2.54 2.77
CA LEU A 270 -11.13 -1.94 4.09
C LEU A 270 -12.23 -0.93 4.41
N ARG A 271 -13.44 -1.05 3.82
CA ARG A 271 -14.52 -0.14 4.18
C ARG A 271 -14.72 -0.12 5.69
N ALA A 272 -14.07 0.88 6.27
CA ALA A 272 -14.39 1.33 7.61
C ALA A 272 -14.80 2.78 7.49
N HIS A 273 -15.86 3.16 8.13
CA HIS A 273 -16.22 4.57 8.23
C HIS A 273 -15.11 5.39 8.91
N GLU A 274 -14.14 4.72 9.51
CA GLU A 274 -12.93 5.31 10.11
C GLU A 274 -11.86 4.22 10.15
N THR A 275 -10.79 4.34 9.38
CA THR A 275 -9.62 3.48 9.45
C THR A 275 -8.38 4.34 9.62
N GLU A 276 -7.64 4.10 10.68
CA GLU A 276 -6.32 4.69 10.93
C GLU A 276 -5.27 3.62 10.64
N LEU A 277 -4.35 3.93 9.73
CA LEU A 277 -3.24 3.07 9.35
C LEU A 277 -1.94 3.65 9.91
N HIS A 278 -1.10 2.79 10.46
CA HIS A 278 0.15 3.17 11.10
C HIS A 278 1.26 2.19 10.75
N LEU A 279 2.44 2.75 10.57
CA LEU A 279 3.69 2.04 10.31
C LEU A 279 4.72 2.34 11.37
#